data_adb6949c93c6b6c17ab1ecbe2715881d
#
_entry.id   adb6949c93c6b6c17ab1ecbe2715881d
#
_cell.length_a   1.000
_cell.length_b   1.000
_cell.length_c   1.000
_cell.angle_alpha   90.00
_cell.angle_beta   90.00
_cell.angle_gamma   90.00
#
_symmetry.space_group_name_H-M   'P 1'
#
loop_
_entity.id
_entity.type
_entity.pdbx_description
1 polymer ?
#
loop_
_entity_poly.entity_id
_entity_poly.type
_entity_poly.pdbx_seq_one_letter_code
_entity_poly.pdbx_strand_id
1 'polypeptide(L)'
;MKLTRSQIIKIQKNRDPYLMMDYATKVIPGKYIEGYKILKKNEWFFKVHWPGDPNMPGMLQVEAMVQMSSLIILTLPGMKNKIFYLTGANEIKFFKKIIPGDKLKIISNMISSSRGLFKFNSKGYVSDNIVCKASFTLVLPTALTMGPKQNKKRN
;
A
#
# COMPACT_ATOMS: atom_id res chain seq x y z
N MET A 1 10.25 -4.30 -13.74
CA MET A 1 9.25 -5.29 -14.22
C MET A 1 7.86 -4.66 -14.22
N LYS A 2 6.89 -5.27 -14.91
CA LYS A 2 5.46 -4.94 -14.84
C LYS A 2 4.72 -6.06 -14.13
N LEU A 3 3.59 -5.77 -13.49
CA LEU A 3 2.76 -6.78 -12.84
C LEU A 3 1.30 -6.61 -13.26
N THR A 4 0.70 -7.66 -13.77
CA THR A 4 -0.74 -7.75 -13.99
C THR A 4 -1.45 -8.07 -12.68
N ARG A 5 -2.79 -7.87 -12.62
CA ARG A 5 -3.59 -8.23 -11.44
C ARG A 5 -3.42 -9.70 -11.03
N SER A 6 -3.41 -10.61 -12.00
CA SER A 6 -3.22 -12.05 -11.72
C SER A 6 -1.84 -12.36 -11.11
N GLN A 7 -0.81 -11.65 -11.52
CA GLN A 7 0.53 -11.78 -10.92
C GLN A 7 0.56 -11.19 -9.49
N ILE A 8 -0.10 -10.05 -9.27
CA ILE A 8 -0.22 -9.44 -7.94
C ILE A 8 -0.90 -10.41 -6.97
N ILE A 9 -2.03 -11.01 -7.34
CA ILE A 9 -2.76 -11.99 -6.52
C ILE A 9 -1.88 -13.20 -6.14
N LYS A 10 -0.92 -13.59 -6.99
CA LYS A 10 0.00 -14.71 -6.73
C LYS A 10 1.10 -14.37 -5.71
N ILE A 11 1.41 -13.10 -5.50
CA ILE A 11 2.52 -12.67 -4.62
C ILE A 11 2.06 -11.93 -3.37
N GLN A 12 0.81 -11.47 -3.33
CA GLN A 12 0.21 -10.74 -2.23
C GLN A 12 -1.02 -11.48 -1.70
N LYS A 13 -1.33 -11.33 -0.41
CA LYS A 13 -2.43 -12.05 0.25
C LYS A 13 -3.77 -11.32 0.27
N ASN A 14 -3.81 -10.01 0.04
CA ASN A 14 -5.08 -9.29 -0.05
C ASN A 14 -5.94 -9.82 -1.21
N ARG A 15 -7.25 -9.88 -1.00
CA ARG A 15 -8.25 -10.40 -1.95
C ARG A 15 -9.40 -9.42 -2.08
N ASP A 16 -10.17 -9.55 -3.17
CA ASP A 16 -11.38 -8.76 -3.35
C ASP A 16 -12.37 -9.01 -2.20
N PRO A 17 -13.11 -7.97 -1.78
CA PRO A 17 -13.12 -6.62 -2.33
C PRO A 17 -12.03 -5.69 -1.75
N TYR A 18 -11.13 -6.20 -0.89
CA TYR A 18 -10.11 -5.40 -0.20
C TYR A 18 -8.77 -5.29 -0.96
N LEU A 19 -8.65 -5.88 -2.14
CA LEU A 19 -7.49 -5.69 -3.00
C LEU A 19 -7.57 -4.34 -3.71
N MET A 20 -6.80 -3.35 -3.21
CA MET A 20 -6.85 -1.95 -3.63
C MET A 20 -5.86 -1.59 -4.74
N MET A 21 -5.57 -2.54 -5.65
CA MET A 21 -4.72 -2.32 -6.81
C MET A 21 -5.11 -3.22 -7.97
N ASP A 22 -4.86 -2.77 -9.20
CA ASP A 22 -5.20 -3.53 -10.40
C ASP A 22 -3.97 -4.00 -11.18
N TYR A 23 -2.96 -3.16 -11.32
CA TYR A 23 -1.69 -3.52 -11.99
C TYR A 23 -0.57 -2.54 -11.64
N ALA A 24 0.67 -2.95 -11.88
CA ALA A 24 1.83 -2.08 -11.78
C ALA A 24 2.54 -1.97 -13.15
N THR A 25 2.83 -0.75 -13.55
CA THR A 25 3.52 -0.44 -14.82
C THR A 25 5.03 -0.49 -14.68
N LYS A 26 5.53 -0.24 -13.47
CA LYS A 26 6.96 -0.27 -13.18
C LYS A 26 7.21 -0.72 -11.75
N VAL A 27 8.01 -1.74 -11.57
CA VAL A 27 8.50 -2.19 -10.26
C VAL A 27 10.02 -2.34 -10.33
N ILE A 28 10.70 -1.70 -9.40
CA ILE A 28 12.12 -1.89 -9.11
C ILE A 28 12.16 -2.49 -7.71
N PRO A 29 12.38 -3.82 -7.58
CA PRO A 29 12.39 -4.50 -6.29
C PRO A 29 13.32 -3.81 -5.29
N GLY A 30 12.84 -3.65 -4.06
CA GLY A 30 13.57 -2.98 -3.00
C GLY A 30 13.71 -1.46 -3.14
N LYS A 31 13.10 -0.81 -4.14
CA LYS A 31 13.28 0.63 -4.38
C LYS A 31 12.00 1.40 -4.71
N TYR A 32 11.24 0.97 -5.72
CA TYR A 32 10.24 1.83 -6.36
C TYR A 32 9.09 1.04 -6.96
N ILE A 33 7.90 1.63 -6.97
CA ILE A 33 6.77 1.14 -7.74
C ILE A 33 5.92 2.26 -8.31
N GLU A 34 5.38 2.02 -9.50
CA GLU A 34 4.30 2.77 -10.13
C GLU A 34 3.20 1.80 -10.54
N GLY A 35 1.99 2.06 -10.12
CA GLY A 35 0.84 1.22 -10.43
C GLY A 35 -0.48 1.95 -10.28
N TYR A 36 -1.57 1.22 -10.47
CA TYR A 36 -2.90 1.79 -10.61
C TYR A 36 -3.97 1.01 -9.87
N LYS A 37 -4.92 1.76 -9.30
CA LYS A 37 -6.25 1.29 -8.91
C LYS A 37 -7.28 1.98 -9.82
N ILE A 38 -8.08 1.18 -10.51
CA ILE A 38 -9.22 1.67 -11.30
C ILE A 38 -10.43 1.73 -10.39
N LEU A 39 -10.99 2.93 -10.20
CA LEU A 39 -12.16 3.16 -9.35
C LEU A 39 -13.43 2.84 -10.15
N LYS A 40 -13.85 1.57 -10.15
CA LYS A 40 -15.09 1.16 -10.82
C LYS A 40 -16.29 1.77 -10.12
N LYS A 41 -17.34 2.11 -10.89
CA LYS A 41 -18.57 2.71 -10.34
C LYS A 41 -19.26 1.84 -9.28
N ASN A 42 -19.04 0.53 -9.31
CA ASN A 42 -19.63 -0.44 -8.38
C ASN A 42 -18.69 -0.83 -7.22
N GLU A 43 -17.60 -0.09 -6.96
CA GLU A 43 -16.80 -0.33 -5.77
C GLU A 43 -17.68 -0.23 -4.51
N TRP A 44 -17.50 -1.17 -3.60
CA TRP A 44 -18.36 -1.32 -2.42
C TRP A 44 -18.44 -0.05 -1.55
N PHE A 45 -17.33 0.67 -1.41
CA PHE A 45 -17.26 1.86 -0.57
C PHE A 45 -18.03 3.06 -1.15
N PHE A 46 -18.25 3.15 -2.46
CA PHE A 46 -19.04 4.22 -3.05
C PHE A 46 -20.53 4.17 -2.67
N LYS A 47 -21.01 2.98 -2.30
CA LYS A 47 -22.41 2.80 -1.87
C LYS A 47 -22.65 3.21 -0.44
N VAL A 48 -21.62 3.16 0.41
CA VAL A 48 -21.74 3.32 1.87
C VAL A 48 -21.01 4.55 2.40
N HIS A 49 -20.00 5.04 1.68
CA HIS A 49 -19.29 6.25 2.03
C HIS A 49 -19.94 7.43 1.34
N TRP A 50 -20.83 8.09 2.08
CA TRP A 50 -21.61 9.27 1.72
C TRP A 50 -22.49 9.08 0.49
N PRO A 51 -23.62 8.36 0.62
CA PRO A 51 -24.64 8.30 -0.43
C PRO A 51 -25.00 9.72 -0.92
N GLY A 52 -24.97 9.92 -2.25
CA GLY A 52 -25.18 11.26 -2.85
C GLY A 52 -23.88 12.06 -3.11
N ASP A 53 -22.75 11.68 -2.50
CA ASP A 53 -21.43 12.24 -2.80
C ASP A 53 -20.36 11.13 -2.83
N PRO A 54 -20.43 10.19 -3.79
CA PRO A 54 -19.57 9.02 -3.83
C PRO A 54 -18.11 9.43 -4.06
N ASN A 55 -17.28 9.07 -3.11
CA ASN A 55 -15.84 9.29 -3.19
C ASN A 55 -15.08 8.18 -2.43
N MET A 56 -13.82 7.95 -2.80
CA MET A 56 -12.99 6.96 -2.13
C MET A 56 -12.60 7.45 -0.73
N PRO A 57 -12.91 6.68 0.33
CA PRO A 57 -12.50 7.04 1.69
C PRO A 57 -11.01 7.31 1.80
N GLY A 58 -10.62 8.36 2.51
CA GLY A 58 -9.20 8.75 2.63
C GLY A 58 -8.33 7.63 3.17
N MET A 59 -8.79 6.87 4.17
CA MET A 59 -8.01 5.76 4.72
C MET A 59 -7.90 4.58 3.75
N LEU A 60 -8.84 4.39 2.83
CA LEU A 60 -8.70 3.41 1.75
C LEU A 60 -7.72 3.88 0.67
N GLN A 61 -7.54 5.18 0.48
CA GLN A 61 -6.48 5.71 -0.37
C GLN A 61 -5.11 5.40 0.25
N VAL A 62 -4.96 5.54 1.57
CA VAL A 62 -3.74 5.14 2.31
C VAL A 62 -3.53 3.63 2.17
N GLU A 63 -4.57 2.81 2.35
CA GLU A 63 -4.49 1.36 2.18
C GLU A 63 -4.03 0.97 0.77
N ALA A 64 -4.55 1.64 -0.27
CA ALA A 64 -4.09 1.41 -1.64
C ALA A 64 -2.59 1.71 -1.81
N MET A 65 -2.11 2.80 -1.21
CA MET A 65 -0.69 3.16 -1.20
C MET A 65 0.15 2.11 -0.44
N VAL A 66 -0.32 1.63 0.71
CA VAL A 66 0.34 0.59 1.52
C VAL A 66 0.44 -0.72 0.75
N GLN A 67 -0.66 -1.20 0.18
CA GLN A 67 -0.69 -2.42 -0.60
C GLN A 67 0.23 -2.32 -1.84
N MET A 68 0.18 -1.21 -2.57
CA MET A 68 1.06 -0.99 -3.72
C MET A 68 2.53 -1.01 -3.30
N SER A 69 2.88 -0.34 -2.21
CA SER A 69 4.25 -0.27 -1.69
C SER A 69 4.77 -1.63 -1.22
N SER A 70 3.91 -2.48 -0.67
CA SER A 70 4.29 -3.83 -0.24
C SER A 70 4.86 -4.67 -1.38
N LEU A 71 4.43 -4.42 -2.63
CA LEU A 71 4.96 -5.11 -3.81
C LEU A 71 6.45 -4.83 -4.05
N ILE A 72 6.96 -3.68 -3.58
CA ILE A 72 8.41 -3.36 -3.65
C ILE A 72 9.21 -4.43 -2.89
N ILE A 73 8.67 -4.90 -1.76
CA ILE A 73 9.31 -5.93 -0.93
C ILE A 73 8.93 -7.33 -1.42
N LEU A 74 7.65 -7.56 -1.72
CA LEU A 74 7.15 -8.89 -2.11
C LEU A 74 7.74 -9.42 -3.42
N THR A 75 8.33 -8.54 -4.23
CA THR A 75 9.06 -8.90 -5.45
C THR A 75 10.54 -9.25 -5.23
N LEU A 76 11.04 -9.08 -4.00
CA LEU A 76 12.38 -9.53 -3.63
C LEU A 76 12.42 -11.06 -3.46
N PRO A 77 13.58 -11.70 -3.69
CA PRO A 77 13.76 -13.13 -3.45
C PRO A 77 13.33 -13.53 -2.03
N GLY A 78 12.56 -14.61 -1.90
CA GLY A 78 12.11 -15.15 -0.61
C GLY A 78 11.00 -14.35 0.09
N MET A 79 10.53 -13.23 -0.48
CA MET A 79 9.54 -12.36 0.17
C MET A 79 8.09 -12.60 -0.30
N LYS A 80 7.90 -13.37 -1.36
CA LYS A 80 6.58 -13.70 -1.90
C LYS A 80 5.64 -14.23 -0.81
N ASN A 81 4.41 -13.72 -0.78
CA ASN A 81 3.35 -14.10 0.17
C ASN A 81 3.66 -13.82 1.66
N LYS A 82 4.71 -13.08 1.97
CA LYS A 82 4.91 -12.59 3.34
C LYS A 82 3.82 -11.58 3.71
N ILE A 83 3.49 -11.53 4.99
CA ILE A 83 2.54 -10.58 5.56
C ILE A 83 3.33 -9.43 6.18
N PHE A 84 2.87 -8.22 5.92
CA PHE A 84 3.39 -7.00 6.55
C PHE A 84 2.28 -6.32 7.31
N TYR A 85 2.60 -5.78 8.48
CA TYR A 85 1.69 -4.92 9.22
C TYR A 85 2.07 -3.46 9.06
N LEU A 86 1.07 -2.62 8.88
CA LEU A 86 1.22 -1.17 8.97
C LEU A 86 1.37 -0.80 10.46
N THR A 87 2.51 -0.25 10.85
CA THR A 87 2.79 0.12 12.24
C THR A 87 2.67 1.62 12.51
N GLY A 88 2.67 2.42 11.48
CA GLY A 88 2.48 3.86 11.58
C GLY A 88 2.40 4.52 10.23
N ALA A 89 1.62 5.59 10.17
CA ALA A 89 1.52 6.47 9.01
C ALA A 89 1.52 7.92 9.48
N ASN A 90 2.21 8.77 8.75
CA ASN A 90 2.32 10.20 9.02
C ASN A 90 2.33 10.99 7.71
N GLU A 91 2.31 12.32 7.81
CA GLU A 91 2.25 13.22 6.66
C GLU A 91 1.12 12.89 5.68
N ILE A 92 0.04 12.31 6.18
CA ILE A 92 -1.13 11.97 5.38
C ILE A 92 -1.82 13.26 4.98
N LYS A 93 -2.00 13.45 3.67
CA LYS A 93 -2.76 14.58 3.12
C LYS A 93 -3.64 14.13 1.97
N PHE A 94 -4.86 14.65 1.94
CA PHE A 94 -5.83 14.47 0.87
C PHE A 94 -6.11 15.84 0.24
N PHE A 95 -5.87 15.97 -1.05
CA PHE A 95 -5.96 17.25 -1.75
C PHE A 95 -7.24 17.39 -2.58
N LYS A 96 -7.72 16.26 -3.11
CA LYS A 96 -8.92 16.21 -3.96
C LYS A 96 -9.66 14.90 -3.73
N LYS A 97 -11.00 14.93 -3.93
CA LYS A 97 -11.82 13.71 -3.96
C LYS A 97 -11.37 12.80 -5.12
N ILE A 98 -11.45 11.51 -4.88
CA ILE A 98 -11.32 10.47 -5.91
C ILE A 98 -12.71 9.88 -6.08
N ILE A 99 -13.27 9.98 -7.29
CA ILE A 99 -14.66 9.68 -7.58
C ILE A 99 -14.81 8.42 -8.45
N PRO A 100 -16.03 7.85 -8.58
CA PRO A 100 -16.28 6.72 -9.48
C PRO A 100 -15.81 7.01 -10.91
N GLY A 101 -15.04 6.09 -11.49
CA GLY A 101 -14.49 6.21 -12.83
C GLY A 101 -13.06 6.75 -12.87
N ASP A 102 -12.56 7.32 -11.78
CA ASP A 102 -11.18 7.77 -11.71
C ASP A 102 -10.18 6.59 -11.80
N LYS A 103 -9.00 6.91 -12.25
CA LYS A 103 -7.84 6.01 -12.28
C LYS A 103 -6.77 6.57 -11.34
N LEU A 104 -6.67 5.99 -10.16
CA LEU A 104 -5.68 6.37 -9.16
C LEU A 104 -4.33 5.77 -9.52
N LYS A 105 -3.40 6.61 -9.96
CA LYS A 105 -1.98 6.28 -10.14
C LYS A 105 -1.28 6.42 -8.81
N ILE A 106 -0.57 5.39 -8.37
CA ILE A 106 0.21 5.40 -7.14
C ILE A 106 1.69 5.27 -7.50
N ILE A 107 2.48 6.20 -6.96
CA ILE A 107 3.94 6.16 -7.04
C ILE A 107 4.47 6.04 -5.62
N SER A 108 5.30 5.03 -5.36
CA SER A 108 5.90 4.82 -4.05
C SER A 108 7.40 4.53 -4.13
N ASN A 109 8.12 5.08 -3.17
CA ASN A 109 9.55 4.89 -2.98
C ASN A 109 9.80 4.27 -1.61
N MET A 110 10.64 3.25 -1.54
CA MET A 110 11.18 2.76 -0.29
C MET A 110 12.32 3.67 0.15
N ILE A 111 12.18 4.26 1.34
CA ILE A 111 13.13 5.23 1.90
C ILE A 111 14.20 4.53 2.71
N SER A 112 13.82 3.50 3.46
CA SER A 112 14.76 2.71 4.24
C SER A 112 14.24 1.30 4.50
N SER A 113 15.16 0.38 4.70
CA SER A 113 14.91 -1.00 5.09
C SER A 113 15.93 -1.41 6.14
N SER A 114 15.48 -1.76 7.33
CA SER A 114 16.35 -2.19 8.42
C SER A 114 15.61 -3.12 9.38
N ARG A 115 16.18 -4.27 9.67
CA ARG A 115 15.68 -5.22 10.69
C ARG A 115 14.20 -5.55 10.55
N GLY A 116 13.72 -5.72 9.31
CA GLY A 116 12.30 -6.04 9.03
C GLY A 116 11.35 -4.85 9.10
N LEU A 117 11.85 -3.63 9.28
CA LEU A 117 11.12 -2.37 9.17
C LEU A 117 11.39 -1.76 7.81
N PHE A 118 10.33 -1.33 7.13
CA PHE A 118 10.39 -0.75 5.79
C PHE A 118 9.62 0.57 5.76
N LYS A 119 10.29 1.67 5.45
CA LYS A 119 9.69 3.00 5.38
C LYS A 119 9.47 3.41 3.93
N PHE A 120 8.32 4.05 3.68
CA PHE A 120 7.90 4.46 2.36
C PHE A 120 7.39 5.90 2.35
N ASN A 121 7.60 6.57 1.20
CA ASN A 121 6.88 7.76 0.80
C ASN A 121 6.05 7.42 -0.43
N SER A 122 4.76 7.74 -0.41
CA SER A 122 3.84 7.44 -1.47
C SER A 122 2.99 8.65 -1.86
N LYS A 123 2.66 8.74 -3.13
CA LYS A 123 1.79 9.78 -3.70
C LYS A 123 0.79 9.15 -4.64
N GLY A 124 -0.46 9.64 -4.57
CA GLY A 124 -1.52 9.28 -5.49
C GLY A 124 -1.85 10.42 -6.45
N TYR A 125 -2.16 10.09 -7.68
CA TYR A 125 -2.49 11.03 -8.75
C TYR A 125 -3.74 10.57 -9.50
N VAL A 126 -4.55 11.54 -9.94
CA VAL A 126 -5.63 11.35 -10.92
C VAL A 126 -5.42 12.40 -12.01
N SER A 127 -5.35 11.98 -13.28
CA SER A 127 -5.07 12.85 -14.42
C SER A 127 -3.89 13.80 -14.16
N ASP A 128 -2.76 13.23 -13.69
CA ASP A 128 -1.50 13.92 -13.35
C ASP A 128 -1.58 14.94 -12.19
N ASN A 129 -2.75 15.16 -11.60
CA ASN A 129 -2.90 15.97 -10.40
C ASN A 129 -2.69 15.11 -9.15
N ILE A 130 -1.88 15.60 -8.20
CA ILE A 130 -1.74 14.94 -6.91
C ILE A 130 -3.08 15.03 -6.15
N VAL A 131 -3.56 13.88 -5.67
CA VAL A 131 -4.82 13.77 -4.93
C VAL A 131 -4.60 13.36 -3.48
N CYS A 132 -3.53 12.61 -3.19
CA CYS A 132 -3.17 12.21 -1.83
C CYS A 132 -1.68 11.94 -1.69
N LYS A 133 -1.18 11.97 -0.45
CA LYS A 133 0.16 11.50 -0.11
C LYS A 133 0.19 10.92 1.30
N ALA A 134 1.15 10.05 1.57
CA ALA A 134 1.43 9.54 2.90
C ALA A 134 2.86 9.03 3.02
N SER A 135 3.40 9.10 4.23
CA SER A 135 4.60 8.37 4.64
C SER A 135 4.20 7.30 5.64
N PHE A 136 4.74 6.09 5.56
CA PHE A 136 4.34 5.00 6.45
C PHE A 136 5.44 3.95 6.62
N THR A 137 5.28 3.14 7.65
CA THR A 137 6.20 2.05 7.98
C THR A 137 5.46 0.72 7.97
N LEU A 138 6.00 -0.25 7.23
CA LEU A 138 5.60 -1.65 7.26
C LEU A 138 6.60 -2.46 8.05
N VAL A 139 6.13 -3.52 8.73
CA VAL A 139 6.97 -4.42 9.50
C VAL A 139 6.66 -5.88 9.16
N LEU A 140 7.70 -6.70 9.08
CA LEU A 140 7.57 -8.17 9.11
C LEU A 140 7.23 -8.61 10.53
N PRO A 141 6.20 -9.46 10.75
CA PRO A 141 5.85 -9.97 12.09
C PRO A 141 7.02 -10.59 12.83
N THR A 142 7.91 -11.29 12.15
CA THR A 142 9.10 -11.91 12.73
C THR A 142 10.06 -10.89 13.33
N ALA A 143 10.07 -9.65 12.86
CA ALA A 143 10.89 -8.58 13.42
C ALA A 143 10.34 -8.06 14.75
N LEU A 144 9.02 -8.17 14.99
CA LEU A 144 8.37 -7.77 16.24
C LEU A 144 8.71 -8.71 17.38
N THR A 145 9.01 -9.98 17.09
CA THR A 145 9.39 -11.01 18.10
C THR A 145 10.87 -10.94 18.48
N MET A 146 11.68 -10.15 17.77
CA MET A 146 13.08 -9.93 18.04
C MET A 146 13.34 -8.69 18.92
N GLY A 147 12.40 -8.30 19.76
CA GLY A 147 12.63 -7.34 20.84
C GLY A 147 13.76 -7.81 21.74
N PRO A 148 14.50 -6.91 22.43
CA PRO A 148 15.61 -7.29 23.29
C PRO A 148 15.14 -8.37 24.26
N LYS A 149 15.82 -9.51 24.27
CA LYS A 149 15.60 -10.55 25.29
C LYS A 149 15.73 -9.84 26.64
N GLN A 150 14.64 -9.68 27.36
CA GLN A 150 14.69 -9.25 28.74
C GLN A 150 15.51 -10.33 29.47
N ASN A 151 16.76 -10.00 29.82
CA ASN A 151 17.53 -10.78 30.75
C ASN A 151 16.79 -10.78 32.07
N LYS A 152 15.94 -11.79 32.28
CA LYS A 152 15.47 -12.12 33.63
C LYS A 152 16.69 -12.56 34.41
N LYS A 153 17.39 -11.63 35.05
CA LYS A 153 18.22 -11.96 36.21
C LYS A 153 17.25 -12.48 37.26
N ARG A 154 17.27 -13.79 37.46
CA ARG A 154 16.73 -14.41 38.68
C ARG A 154 17.73 -14.07 39.81
N ASN A 155 17.30 -13.27 40.73
CA ASN A 155 17.86 -13.29 42.09
C ASN A 155 17.21 -14.41 42.85
#